data_89515a152a737abebc554cc668b58e24
#
_entry.id   89515a152a737abebc554cc668b58e24
#
_cell.length_a   1.000
_cell.length_b   1.000
_cell.length_c   1.000
_cell.angle_alpha   90.00
_cell.angle_beta   90.00
_cell.angle_gamma   90.00
#
_symmetry.space_group_name_H-M   'P 1'
#
loop_
_entity.id
_entity.type
_entity.pdbx_description
1 polymer ?
#
loop_
_entity_poly.entity_id
_entity_poly.type
_entity_poly.pdbx_seq_one_letter_code
_entity_poly.pdbx_strand_id
1 'polypeptide(L)'
;TPFLDIADDKTAFDTVKYPGDMLRDKIGDCDDLTALYGSLMGNLGIETMFLDVFKPGAGHIFLMFDSGVKPDEVGKYFLDETEVVVLNDKVWIPIEATLVGKSFFSAWKQGALKYNEMKAENFVNEISVKEASAKYLAGSHITPDMPMPEMDGINDLLKEDIKQYGVWLEQIVYNAVGNKLD
;
A
#
# COMPACT_ATOMS: atom_id res chain seq x y z
N THR A 1 12.26 13.65 10.68
CA THR A 1 13.58 14.31 10.47
C THR A 1 13.30 15.71 10.04
N PRO A 2 13.90 16.71 10.68
CA PRO A 2 13.84 18.02 10.10
C PRO A 2 14.49 17.92 8.72
N PHE A 3 13.82 18.42 7.70
CA PHE A 3 14.47 18.71 6.45
C PHE A 3 15.72 19.52 6.77
N LEU A 4 16.88 19.02 6.42
CA LEU A 4 18.07 19.83 6.39
C LEU A 4 17.85 20.83 5.24
N ASP A 5 17.24 21.95 5.58
CA ASP A 5 17.20 23.11 4.73
C ASP A 5 18.64 23.63 4.63
N ILE A 6 19.36 23.11 3.66
CA ILE A 6 20.68 23.64 3.29
C ILE A 6 20.36 24.89 2.44
N ALA A 7 20.27 25.99 3.11
CA ALA A 7 19.70 27.25 2.64
C ALA A 7 20.36 27.85 1.37
N ASP A 8 21.33 27.21 0.76
CA ASP A 8 22.00 27.70 -0.45
C ASP A 8 22.21 26.69 -1.57
N ASP A 9 21.85 25.41 -1.35
CA ASP A 9 21.91 24.39 -2.40
C ASP A 9 20.49 23.86 -2.67
N LYS A 10 19.98 24.07 -3.87
CA LYS A 10 18.63 23.71 -4.30
C LYS A 10 18.37 22.20 -4.39
N THR A 11 19.21 21.40 -3.79
CA THR A 11 19.03 19.95 -3.63
C THR A 11 18.56 19.65 -2.21
N ALA A 12 17.23 19.66 -2.00
CA ALA A 12 16.66 19.02 -0.83
C ALA A 12 16.97 17.52 -0.92
N PHE A 13 17.75 16.98 0.01
CA PHE A 13 17.92 15.54 0.16
C PHE A 13 16.67 15.01 0.84
N ASP A 14 15.90 14.25 0.12
CA ASP A 14 14.81 13.47 0.68
C ASP A 14 15.37 12.32 1.50
N THR A 15 14.82 12.09 2.70
CA THR A 15 15.30 11.06 3.63
C THR A 15 14.13 10.22 4.13
N VAL A 16 14.12 8.95 3.76
CA VAL A 16 13.10 8.00 4.22
C VAL A 16 13.33 7.66 5.70
N LYS A 17 12.29 7.82 6.52
CA LYS A 17 12.30 7.42 7.94
C LYS A 17 12.26 5.91 8.09
N TYR A 18 12.93 5.41 9.11
CA TYR A 18 12.73 4.03 9.52
C TYR A 18 11.31 3.82 10.07
N PRO A 19 10.70 2.64 9.82
CA PRO A 19 9.34 2.33 10.28
C PRO A 19 9.10 2.60 11.77
N GLY A 20 10.07 2.30 12.63
CA GLY A 20 9.98 2.59 14.06
C GLY A 20 9.91 4.08 14.39
N ASP A 21 10.69 4.91 13.70
CA ASP A 21 10.65 6.36 13.89
C ASP A 21 9.33 6.94 13.38
N MET A 22 8.85 6.43 12.25
CA MET A 22 7.55 6.83 11.69
C MET A 22 6.40 6.56 12.67
N LEU A 23 6.37 5.38 13.30
CA LEU A 23 5.37 5.03 14.30
C LEU A 23 5.45 5.90 15.57
N ARG A 24 6.68 6.22 16.00
CA ARG A 24 6.91 7.09 17.17
C ARG A 24 6.46 8.52 16.91
N ASP A 25 6.90 9.09 15.78
CA ASP A 25 6.73 10.50 15.47
C ASP A 25 5.33 10.80 14.91
N LYS A 26 4.66 9.80 14.33
CA LYS A 26 3.33 9.90 13.68
C LYS A 26 3.28 10.99 12.60
N ILE A 27 4.40 11.25 11.96
CA ILE A 27 4.58 12.24 10.89
C ILE A 27 5.46 11.61 9.82
N GLY A 28 4.99 11.61 8.59
CA GLY A 28 5.73 11.11 7.43
C GLY A 28 4.98 11.42 6.14
N ASP A 29 5.63 11.24 5.03
CA ASP A 29 5.10 11.43 3.71
C ASP A 29 4.93 10.10 2.94
N CYS A 30 4.89 10.15 1.62
CA CYS A 30 4.53 8.98 0.81
C CYS A 30 5.56 7.85 0.89
N ASP A 31 6.85 8.15 0.95
CA ASP A 31 7.93 7.15 1.00
C ASP A 31 8.07 6.56 2.41
N ASP A 32 7.96 7.38 3.45
CA ASP A 32 7.93 6.97 4.86
C ASP A 32 6.79 5.94 5.11
N LEU A 33 5.59 6.28 4.67
CA LEU A 33 4.40 5.44 4.82
C LEU A 33 4.50 4.15 3.99
N THR A 34 4.98 4.27 2.76
CA THR A 34 5.17 3.12 1.87
C THR A 34 6.19 2.15 2.46
N ALA A 35 7.31 2.65 3.00
CA ALA A 35 8.32 1.83 3.69
C ALA A 35 7.75 1.17 4.96
N LEU A 36 6.96 1.90 5.76
CA LEU A 36 6.28 1.37 6.94
C LEU A 36 5.34 0.22 6.57
N TYR A 37 4.41 0.43 5.62
CA TYR A 37 3.44 -0.60 5.22
C TYR A 37 4.14 -1.80 4.57
N GLY A 38 5.13 -1.59 3.71
CA GLY A 38 5.93 -2.66 3.12
C GLY A 38 6.63 -3.51 4.18
N SER A 39 7.17 -2.89 5.23
CA SER A 39 7.80 -3.58 6.35
C SER A 39 6.80 -4.38 7.18
N LEU A 40 5.62 -3.82 7.48
CA LEU A 40 4.58 -4.52 8.24
C LEU A 40 4.04 -5.73 7.48
N MET A 41 3.75 -5.59 6.19
CA MET A 41 3.29 -6.68 5.33
C MET A 41 4.36 -7.76 5.17
N GLY A 42 5.62 -7.36 5.01
CA GLY A 42 6.75 -8.29 4.94
C GLY A 42 6.89 -9.14 6.20
N ASN A 43 6.67 -8.57 7.39
CA ASN A 43 6.65 -9.31 8.65
C ASN A 43 5.50 -10.34 8.74
N LEU A 44 4.41 -10.11 8.01
CA LEU A 44 3.28 -11.05 7.90
C LEU A 44 3.47 -12.07 6.76
N GLY A 45 4.58 -12.00 6.02
CA GLY A 45 4.84 -12.87 4.88
C GLY A 45 4.05 -12.49 3.62
N ILE A 46 3.48 -11.29 3.56
CA ILE A 46 2.74 -10.77 2.41
C ILE A 46 3.74 -10.11 1.46
N GLU A 47 3.80 -10.56 0.22
CA GLU A 47 4.67 -9.95 -0.78
C GLU A 47 4.14 -8.57 -1.19
N THR A 48 5.06 -7.62 -1.33
CA THR A 48 4.74 -6.24 -1.72
C THR A 48 5.60 -5.76 -2.87
N MET A 49 5.06 -4.82 -3.63
CA MET A 49 5.79 -4.01 -4.60
C MET A 49 5.61 -2.53 -4.27
N PHE A 50 6.67 -1.75 -4.42
CA PHE A 50 6.57 -0.31 -4.42
C PHE A 50 6.26 0.19 -5.82
N LEU A 51 5.39 1.18 -5.91
CA LEU A 51 4.94 1.81 -7.14
C LEU A 51 5.51 3.22 -7.16
N ASP A 52 6.66 3.37 -7.83
CA ASP A 52 7.38 4.64 -7.96
C ASP A 52 6.86 5.41 -9.19
N VAL A 53 6.19 6.53 -8.92
CA VAL A 53 5.69 7.44 -9.94
C VAL A 53 6.72 8.53 -10.21
N PHE A 54 7.26 8.55 -11.41
CA PHE A 54 8.33 9.47 -11.82
C PHE A 54 7.89 10.54 -12.84
N LYS A 55 6.60 10.89 -12.82
CA LYS A 55 6.06 11.94 -13.69
C LYS A 55 6.68 13.29 -13.32
N PRO A 56 7.21 14.07 -14.28
CA PRO A 56 7.82 15.36 -14.02
C PRO A 56 6.92 16.30 -13.22
N GLY A 57 7.41 16.80 -12.09
CA GLY A 57 6.66 17.69 -11.18
C GLY A 57 5.59 16.99 -10.31
N ALA A 58 5.51 15.66 -10.34
CA ALA A 58 4.52 14.89 -9.59
C ALA A 58 5.10 13.54 -9.10
N GLY A 59 6.32 13.56 -8.58
CA GLY A 59 6.92 12.37 -7.96
C GLY A 59 6.06 11.87 -6.79
N HIS A 60 5.83 10.57 -6.74
CA HIS A 60 5.04 9.95 -5.68
C HIS A 60 5.37 8.47 -5.57
N ILE A 61 5.31 7.92 -4.38
CA ILE A 61 5.47 6.49 -4.16
C ILE A 61 4.33 5.94 -3.29
N PHE A 62 3.83 4.79 -3.65
CA PHE A 62 2.82 4.04 -2.92
C PHE A 62 3.09 2.53 -3.11
N LEU A 63 2.21 1.64 -2.70
CA LEU A 63 2.49 0.21 -2.77
C LEU A 63 1.31 -0.60 -3.31
N MET A 64 1.62 -1.84 -3.71
CA MET A 64 0.64 -2.90 -3.89
C MET A 64 1.11 -4.16 -3.18
N PHE A 65 0.17 -5.00 -2.75
CA PHE A 65 0.45 -6.27 -2.11
C PHE A 65 -0.23 -7.43 -2.81
N ASP A 66 0.37 -8.62 -2.71
CA ASP A 66 -0.17 -9.86 -3.27
C ASP A 66 -1.46 -10.25 -2.54
N SER A 67 -2.57 -10.34 -3.28
CA SER A 67 -3.88 -10.72 -2.74
C SER A 67 -3.97 -12.21 -2.40
N GLY A 68 -3.04 -13.04 -2.90
CA GLY A 68 -3.11 -14.49 -2.84
C GLY A 68 -4.14 -15.11 -3.80
N VAL A 69 -4.87 -14.30 -4.56
CA VAL A 69 -5.82 -14.78 -5.59
C VAL A 69 -5.05 -15.07 -6.88
N LYS A 70 -5.47 -16.11 -7.60
CA LYS A 70 -4.88 -16.43 -8.91
C LYS A 70 -5.48 -15.56 -10.00
N PRO A 71 -4.73 -15.27 -11.08
CA PRO A 71 -5.22 -14.46 -12.20
C PRO A 71 -6.51 -14.96 -12.85
N ASP A 72 -6.69 -16.29 -12.95
CA ASP A 72 -7.88 -16.91 -13.51
C ASP A 72 -9.10 -16.89 -12.57
N GLU A 73 -8.92 -16.41 -11.35
CA GLU A 73 -9.95 -16.31 -10.33
C GLU A 73 -10.38 -14.86 -10.01
N VAL A 74 -9.81 -13.85 -10.70
CA VAL A 74 -10.09 -12.43 -10.44
C VAL A 74 -11.59 -12.15 -10.41
N GLY A 75 -12.34 -12.55 -11.43
CA GLY A 75 -13.78 -12.31 -11.52
C GLY A 75 -14.63 -13.03 -10.48
N LYS A 76 -14.05 -13.95 -9.67
CA LYS A 76 -14.76 -14.59 -8.54
C LYS A 76 -14.67 -13.75 -7.27
N TYR A 77 -13.55 -13.04 -7.09
CA TYR A 77 -13.22 -12.38 -5.83
C TYR A 77 -13.27 -10.85 -5.91
N PHE A 78 -13.21 -10.27 -7.10
CA PHE A 78 -13.21 -8.82 -7.29
C PHE A 78 -14.41 -8.39 -8.12
N LEU A 79 -15.13 -7.38 -7.63
CA LEU A 79 -16.34 -6.84 -8.29
C LEU A 79 -15.97 -5.98 -9.50
N ASP A 80 -14.83 -5.34 -9.44
CA ASP A 80 -14.26 -4.51 -10.51
C ASP A 80 -12.80 -4.92 -10.74
N GLU A 81 -12.55 -5.55 -11.88
CA GLU A 81 -11.21 -6.02 -12.22
C GLU A 81 -10.22 -4.87 -12.48
N THR A 82 -10.71 -3.65 -12.66
CA THR A 82 -9.86 -2.45 -12.81
C THR A 82 -9.27 -1.98 -11.49
N GLU A 83 -9.77 -2.48 -10.36
CA GLU A 83 -9.27 -2.16 -9.02
C GLU A 83 -8.12 -3.08 -8.58
N VAL A 84 -7.72 -4.04 -9.40
CA VAL A 84 -6.58 -4.92 -9.14
C VAL A 84 -5.59 -4.90 -10.29
N VAL A 85 -4.37 -5.35 -10.04
CA VAL A 85 -3.30 -5.43 -11.05
C VAL A 85 -2.87 -6.88 -11.22
N VAL A 86 -2.97 -7.41 -12.44
CA VAL A 86 -2.42 -8.73 -12.77
C VAL A 86 -1.01 -8.54 -13.31
N LEU A 87 -0.02 -9.01 -12.57
CA LEU A 87 1.38 -8.86 -12.91
C LEU A 87 2.19 -10.06 -12.38
N ASN A 88 3.08 -10.62 -13.20
CA ASN A 88 3.96 -11.74 -12.82
C ASN A 88 3.20 -12.94 -12.24
N ASP A 89 2.10 -13.34 -12.90
CA ASP A 89 1.22 -14.45 -12.51
C ASP A 89 0.60 -14.31 -11.09
N LYS A 90 0.43 -13.08 -10.63
CA LYS A 90 -0.17 -12.72 -9.35
C LYS A 90 -1.20 -11.61 -9.53
N VAL A 91 -2.11 -11.53 -8.57
CA VAL A 91 -3.11 -10.47 -8.47
C VAL A 91 -2.75 -9.56 -7.29
N TRP A 92 -2.49 -8.30 -7.58
CA TRP A 92 -2.04 -7.30 -6.64
C TRP A 92 -3.14 -6.30 -6.31
N ILE A 93 -3.18 -5.87 -5.06
CA ILE A 93 -4.08 -4.81 -4.59
C ILE A 93 -3.25 -3.53 -4.38
N PRO A 94 -3.43 -2.50 -5.21
CA PRO A 94 -2.74 -1.21 -5.03
C PRO A 94 -3.36 -0.43 -3.86
N ILE A 95 -2.52 0.19 -3.04
CA ILE A 95 -2.94 0.96 -1.87
C ILE A 95 -2.27 2.34 -1.88
N GLU A 96 -3.08 3.39 -1.81
CA GLU A 96 -2.59 4.74 -1.56
C GLU A 96 -2.24 4.90 -0.08
N ALA A 97 -0.96 4.77 0.24
CA ALA A 97 -0.46 4.73 1.61
C ALA A 97 -0.68 6.04 2.39
N THR A 98 -0.82 7.18 1.71
CA THR A 98 -1.00 8.49 2.33
C THR A 98 -2.42 8.72 2.86
N LEU A 99 -3.37 7.83 2.57
CA LEU A 99 -4.75 7.91 3.07
C LEU A 99 -4.91 7.34 4.49
N VAL A 100 -3.96 7.65 5.37
CA VAL A 100 -4.02 7.26 6.79
C VAL A 100 -5.29 7.82 7.44
N GLY A 101 -6.01 6.98 8.19
CA GLY A 101 -7.28 7.37 8.83
C GLY A 101 -8.51 7.34 7.92
N LYS A 102 -8.35 6.95 6.66
CA LYS A 102 -9.45 6.59 5.78
C LYS A 102 -9.67 5.08 5.77
N SER A 103 -10.80 4.61 5.22
CA SER A 103 -11.06 3.19 5.11
C SER A 103 -10.09 2.50 4.16
N PHE A 104 -9.84 1.21 4.39
CA PHE A 104 -9.06 0.36 3.50
C PHE A 104 -9.57 0.44 2.05
N PHE A 105 -10.88 0.34 1.84
CA PHE A 105 -11.47 0.41 0.49
C PHE A 105 -11.24 1.76 -0.20
N SER A 106 -11.21 2.86 0.57
CA SER A 106 -10.86 4.18 0.00
C SER A 106 -9.40 4.22 -0.46
N ALA A 107 -8.48 3.69 0.35
CA ALA A 107 -7.05 3.64 0.02
C ALA A 107 -6.80 2.70 -1.18
N TRP A 108 -7.49 1.57 -1.24
CA TRP A 108 -7.43 0.64 -2.36
C TRP A 108 -7.92 1.30 -3.66
N LYS A 109 -9.13 1.85 -3.65
CA LYS A 109 -9.71 2.50 -4.85
C LYS A 109 -8.82 3.62 -5.39
N GLN A 110 -8.28 4.45 -4.51
CA GLN A 110 -7.36 5.54 -4.92
C GLN A 110 -6.02 4.99 -5.44
N GLY A 111 -5.48 3.94 -4.83
CA GLY A 111 -4.27 3.28 -5.31
C GLY A 111 -4.46 2.68 -6.70
N ALA A 112 -5.58 1.98 -6.94
CA ALA A 112 -5.91 1.39 -8.23
C ALA A 112 -6.08 2.46 -9.32
N LEU A 113 -6.83 3.53 -9.02
CA LEU A 113 -7.02 4.65 -9.95
C LEU A 113 -5.67 5.27 -10.34
N LYS A 114 -4.85 5.62 -9.36
CA LYS A 114 -3.53 6.22 -9.58
C LYS A 114 -2.61 5.30 -10.38
N TYR A 115 -2.56 4.00 -10.04
CA TYR A 115 -1.78 3.03 -10.80
C TYR A 115 -2.19 3.00 -12.26
N ASN A 116 -3.48 2.87 -12.55
CA ASN A 116 -3.99 2.78 -13.92
C ASN A 116 -3.69 4.04 -14.73
N GLU A 117 -3.88 5.22 -14.15
CA GLU A 117 -3.54 6.49 -14.79
C GLU A 117 -2.05 6.58 -15.12
N MET A 118 -1.18 6.33 -14.14
CA MET A 118 0.26 6.45 -14.32
C MET A 118 0.82 5.35 -15.22
N LYS A 119 0.25 4.16 -15.19
CA LYS A 119 0.63 3.05 -16.07
C LYS A 119 0.28 3.35 -17.53
N ALA A 120 -0.89 3.91 -17.80
CA ALA A 120 -1.31 4.31 -19.13
C ALA A 120 -0.38 5.37 -19.74
N GLU A 121 0.21 6.23 -18.92
CA GLU A 121 1.17 7.25 -19.33
C GLU A 121 2.64 6.76 -19.29
N ASN A 122 2.91 5.53 -18.88
CA ASN A 122 4.26 4.96 -18.68
C ASN A 122 5.10 5.72 -17.63
N PHE A 123 4.48 6.19 -16.55
CA PHE A 123 5.13 6.92 -15.47
C PHE A 123 5.18 6.16 -14.15
N VAL A 124 5.04 4.84 -14.15
CA VAL A 124 5.18 4.02 -12.94
C VAL A 124 6.20 2.91 -13.13
N ASN A 125 7.09 2.74 -12.15
CA ASN A 125 7.96 1.59 -11.99
C ASN A 125 7.41 0.68 -10.89
N GLU A 126 7.29 -0.61 -11.18
CA GLU A 126 6.97 -1.63 -10.20
C GLU A 126 8.27 -2.20 -9.61
N ILE A 127 8.52 -1.98 -8.33
CA ILE A 127 9.73 -2.38 -7.63
C ILE A 127 9.40 -3.50 -6.64
N SER A 128 9.82 -4.72 -6.91
CA SER A 128 9.66 -5.83 -5.98
C SER A 128 10.48 -5.59 -4.71
N VAL A 129 9.79 -5.50 -3.55
CA VAL A 129 10.46 -5.34 -2.25
C VAL A 129 11.34 -6.54 -1.94
N LYS A 130 10.90 -7.75 -2.29
CA LYS A 130 11.66 -8.98 -2.12
C LYS A 130 12.98 -8.96 -2.91
N GLU A 131 12.95 -8.57 -4.18
CA GLU A 131 14.14 -8.48 -5.01
C GLU A 131 15.07 -7.35 -4.57
N ALA A 132 14.51 -6.20 -4.21
CA ALA A 132 15.28 -5.09 -3.69
C ALA A 132 15.98 -5.45 -2.37
N SER A 133 15.28 -6.12 -1.44
CA SER A 133 15.86 -6.58 -0.17
C SER A 133 16.94 -7.64 -0.34
N ALA A 134 16.85 -8.46 -1.38
CA ALA A 134 17.92 -9.43 -1.71
C ALA A 134 19.17 -8.74 -2.29
N LYS A 135 18.98 -7.59 -2.95
CA LYS A 135 20.08 -6.85 -3.61
C LYS A 135 20.73 -5.82 -2.69
N TYR A 136 19.95 -5.17 -1.85
CA TYR A 136 20.39 -4.10 -0.95
C TYR A 136 20.26 -4.54 0.50
N LEU A 137 21.37 -4.44 1.24
CA LEU A 137 21.37 -4.76 2.66
C LEU A 137 20.55 -3.71 3.42
N ALA A 138 19.72 -4.18 4.35
CA ALA A 138 19.03 -3.29 5.26
C ALA A 138 20.04 -2.52 6.13
N GLY A 139 19.82 -1.21 6.24
CA GLY A 139 20.59 -0.39 7.19
C GLY A 139 20.32 -0.84 8.64
N SER A 140 21.35 -0.82 9.47
CA SER A 140 21.14 -1.04 10.91
C SER A 140 20.53 0.20 11.54
N HIS A 141 19.44 0.01 12.27
CA HIS A 141 18.77 1.08 13.01
C HIS A 141 18.38 0.58 14.41
N ILE A 142 18.52 1.43 15.41
CA ILE A 142 18.02 1.13 16.76
C ILE A 142 16.55 1.49 16.77
N THR A 143 15.70 0.48 16.90
CA THR A 143 14.26 0.69 17.02
C THR A 143 13.97 1.44 18.33
N PRO A 144 13.24 2.57 18.27
CA PRO A 144 12.85 3.28 19.47
C PRO A 144 11.93 2.42 20.36
N ASP A 145 12.02 2.60 21.65
CA ASP A 145 11.07 1.99 22.59
C ASP A 145 9.70 2.65 22.41
N MET A 146 8.69 1.83 22.11
CA MET A 146 7.34 2.30 21.86
C MET A 146 6.35 1.55 22.74
N PRO A 147 5.42 2.25 23.40
CA PRO A 147 4.34 1.58 24.10
C PRO A 147 3.45 0.82 23.12
N MET A 148 2.97 -0.35 23.56
CA MET A 148 1.96 -1.07 22.79
C MET A 148 0.67 -0.22 22.69
N PRO A 149 0.02 -0.18 21.51
CA PRO A 149 -1.24 0.55 21.37
C PRO A 149 -2.35 -0.10 22.21
N GLU A 150 -3.26 0.71 22.73
CA GLU A 150 -4.45 0.23 23.45
C GLU A 150 -5.42 -0.44 22.45
N MET A 151 -5.76 -1.70 22.73
CA MET A 151 -6.58 -2.52 21.80
C MET A 151 -8.02 -2.00 21.66
N ASP A 152 -8.58 -1.38 22.71
CA ASP A 152 -9.96 -0.88 22.68
C ASP A 152 -10.17 0.20 21.60
N GLY A 153 -9.20 1.10 21.43
CA GLY A 153 -9.25 2.11 20.37
C GLY A 153 -9.13 1.52 18.97
N ILE A 154 -8.35 0.45 18.82
CA ILE A 154 -8.16 -0.23 17.51
C ILE A 154 -9.47 -0.87 17.02
N ASN A 155 -10.21 -1.53 17.92
CA ASN A 155 -11.48 -2.16 17.57
C ASN A 155 -12.51 -1.14 17.06
N ASP A 156 -12.54 0.07 17.62
CA ASP A 156 -13.45 1.13 17.17
C ASP A 156 -13.07 1.67 15.78
N LEU A 157 -11.79 1.81 15.50
CA LEU A 157 -11.30 2.23 14.18
C LEU A 157 -11.61 1.20 13.08
N LEU A 158 -11.56 -0.09 13.40
CA LEU A 158 -11.81 -1.17 12.45
C LEU A 158 -13.31 -1.42 12.16
N LYS A 159 -14.23 -0.91 12.98
CA LYS A 159 -15.68 -1.19 12.82
C LYS A 159 -16.20 -0.85 11.43
N GLU A 160 -15.84 0.29 10.89
CA GLU A 160 -16.32 0.71 9.56
C GLU A 160 -15.70 -0.14 8.46
N ASP A 161 -14.43 -0.48 8.54
CA ASP A 161 -13.76 -1.35 7.56
C ASP A 161 -14.34 -2.76 7.60
N ILE A 162 -14.62 -3.31 8.79
CA ILE A 162 -15.29 -4.62 8.96
C ILE A 162 -16.68 -4.61 8.33
N LYS A 163 -17.45 -3.53 8.51
CA LYS A 163 -18.76 -3.39 7.89
C LYS A 163 -18.68 -3.32 6.37
N GLN A 164 -17.76 -2.51 5.82
CA GLN A 164 -17.54 -2.41 4.39
C GLN A 164 -17.10 -3.74 3.78
N TYR A 165 -16.23 -4.47 4.48
CA TYR A 165 -15.80 -5.81 4.09
C TYR A 165 -16.99 -6.80 4.05
N GLY A 166 -17.88 -6.74 5.04
CA GLY A 166 -19.11 -7.55 5.06
C GLY A 166 -19.99 -7.29 3.83
N VAL A 167 -20.24 -6.03 3.49
CA VAL A 167 -21.02 -5.64 2.30
C VAL A 167 -20.34 -6.13 1.02
N TRP A 168 -19.03 -5.99 0.91
CA TRP A 168 -18.27 -6.47 -0.24
C TRP A 168 -18.36 -8.00 -0.39
N LEU A 169 -18.25 -8.77 0.69
CA LEU A 169 -18.43 -10.23 0.67
C LEU A 169 -19.84 -10.65 0.25
N GLU A 170 -20.87 -9.98 0.79
CA GLU A 170 -22.27 -10.25 0.42
C GLU A 170 -22.49 -10.05 -1.08
N GLN A 171 -21.90 -9.00 -1.66
CA GLN A 171 -22.00 -8.73 -3.10
C GLN A 171 -21.31 -9.80 -3.94
N ILE A 172 -20.11 -10.25 -3.53
CA ILE A 172 -19.40 -11.36 -4.21
C ILE A 172 -20.25 -12.64 -4.18
N VAL A 173 -20.80 -12.98 -3.02
CA VAL A 173 -21.64 -14.18 -2.86
C VAL A 173 -22.90 -14.06 -3.73
N TYR A 174 -23.55 -12.90 -3.73
CA TYR A 174 -24.72 -12.65 -4.55
C TYR A 174 -24.43 -12.83 -6.05
N ASN A 175 -23.35 -12.25 -6.55
CA ASN A 175 -22.93 -12.38 -7.95
C ASN A 175 -22.59 -13.84 -8.31
N ALA A 176 -21.90 -14.54 -7.41
CA ALA A 176 -21.53 -15.94 -7.62
C ALA A 176 -22.74 -16.90 -7.65
N VAL A 177 -23.82 -16.58 -6.93
CA VAL A 177 -25.06 -17.35 -6.91
C VAL A 177 -25.98 -16.96 -8.08
N GLY A 178 -26.11 -15.66 -8.35
CA GLY A 178 -26.94 -15.15 -9.46
C GLY A 178 -26.51 -15.71 -10.82
N ASN A 179 -25.21 -15.72 -11.08
CA ASN A 179 -24.65 -16.26 -12.33
C ASN A 179 -24.79 -17.78 -12.51
N LYS A 180 -25.33 -18.50 -11.52
CA LYS A 180 -25.63 -19.95 -11.64
C LYS A 180 -27.10 -20.25 -11.91
N LEU A 181 -27.94 -19.22 -11.92
CA LEU A 181 -29.39 -19.37 -12.11
C LEU A 181 -29.86 -18.94 -13.52
N ASP A 182 -28.97 -18.39 -14.32
CA ASP A 182 -29.12 -18.09 -15.77
C ASP A 182 -28.42 -19.16 -16.62
#